data_5edcd9ba3bdcb2af402ae75fc4a2b169
#
_entry.id   5edcd9ba3bdcb2af402ae75fc4a2b169
#
_cell.length_a   1.000
_cell.length_b   1.000
_cell.length_c   1.000
_cell.angle_alpha   90.00
_cell.angle_beta   90.00
_cell.angle_gamma   90.00
#
_symmetry.space_group_name_H-M   'P 1'
#
loop_
_entity.id
_entity.type
_entity.pdbx_description
1 polymer ?
#
loop_
_entity_poly.entity_id
_entity_poly.type
_entity_poly.pdbx_seq_one_letter_code
_entity_poly.pdbx_strand_id
1 'polypeptide(L)'
;GIIAKSSIQNVNDLVNAKIGVPEFSEAQTLVVWFVNNSDLSNKAKAKIIDNLVLFSTPDDAAKAFFAGQIDVAATWEPYLTQAKNMTDAHVLFSTASSSNLVMDGILFDKKFAEAHADVVEKFIQGSLEAADMYNTEFNAIREVMPMFNTASDEDIVANTESAKLTTWKDNLDLLNGTAKTIYSDMCNVWTSIGESVNADLVNSIFDDTYINAISDKFSATEVSNTNTVKVTEDNKKEIQDTEALLQGKASVTFIQNTAKFSDSAAASKELNKFIDIAKVLDGAIIEIAGNTDPNPESDPEDEYNQKLSLQRAEAVKNYFVMNGISNGRIVVVGNGSSNPVVDNDTDEHRAMN
;
A
#
# COMPACT_ATOMS: atom_id res chain seq x y z
N GLY A 1 4.11 -5.34 -9.24
CA GLY A 1 4.37 -3.90 -9.12
C GLY A 1 4.06 -3.12 -10.39
N ILE A 2 4.40 -1.86 -10.40
CA ILE A 2 4.14 -0.93 -11.52
C ILE A 2 5.47 -0.31 -11.95
N ILE A 3 5.80 -0.43 -13.23
CA ILE A 3 6.94 0.23 -13.87
C ILE A 3 6.47 1.38 -14.74
N ALA A 4 7.22 2.47 -14.81
CA ALA A 4 6.85 3.69 -15.51
C ALA A 4 8.06 4.36 -16.19
N LYS A 5 7.82 5.14 -17.23
CA LYS A 5 8.79 6.09 -17.77
C LYS A 5 9.17 7.12 -16.72
N SER A 6 10.40 7.63 -16.76
CA SER A 6 10.91 8.61 -15.78
C SER A 6 10.12 9.93 -15.71
N SER A 7 9.27 10.22 -16.71
CA SER A 7 8.39 11.38 -16.69
C SER A 7 7.11 11.20 -15.86
N ILE A 8 6.85 10.01 -15.33
CA ILE A 8 5.67 9.65 -14.55
C ILE A 8 6.13 9.34 -13.14
N GLN A 9 5.89 10.23 -12.20
CA GLN A 9 6.39 10.14 -10.82
C GLN A 9 5.30 9.78 -9.80
N ASN A 10 4.04 10.04 -10.13
CA ASN A 10 2.93 9.84 -9.22
C ASN A 10 1.62 9.52 -9.98
N VAL A 11 0.56 9.28 -9.24
CA VAL A 11 -0.74 8.90 -9.79
C VAL A 11 -1.38 10.00 -10.66
N ASN A 12 -1.05 11.27 -10.47
CA ASN A 12 -1.60 12.36 -11.27
C ASN A 12 -1.07 12.34 -12.71
N ASP A 13 0.15 11.86 -12.90
CA ASP A 13 0.78 11.75 -14.23
C ASP A 13 0.13 10.66 -15.09
N LEU A 14 -0.63 9.74 -14.46
CA LEU A 14 -1.33 8.67 -15.16
C LEU A 14 -2.48 9.14 -16.04
N VAL A 15 -3.01 10.36 -15.85
CA VAL A 15 -4.22 10.86 -16.53
C VAL A 15 -4.11 10.84 -18.05
N ASN A 16 -2.91 10.99 -18.60
CA ASN A 16 -2.67 10.99 -20.06
C ASN A 16 -1.73 9.86 -20.49
N ALA A 17 -1.31 9.01 -19.56
CA ALA A 17 -0.42 7.89 -19.84
C ALA A 17 -1.17 6.72 -20.50
N LYS A 18 -0.46 5.95 -21.33
CA LYS A 18 -0.91 4.64 -21.79
C LYS A 18 -0.47 3.61 -20.76
N ILE A 19 -1.41 3.02 -20.06
CA ILE A 19 -1.17 2.12 -18.95
C ILE A 19 -1.56 0.71 -19.36
N GLY A 20 -0.58 -0.19 -19.45
CA GLY A 20 -0.81 -1.61 -19.73
C GLY A 20 -1.04 -2.40 -18.46
N VAL A 21 -2.10 -3.19 -18.43
CA VAL A 21 -2.42 -4.09 -17.32
C VAL A 21 -2.84 -5.47 -17.85
N PRO A 22 -2.45 -6.57 -17.21
CA PRO A 22 -3.04 -7.87 -17.48
C PRO A 22 -4.50 -7.86 -17.03
N GLU A 23 -5.40 -8.30 -17.90
CA GLU A 23 -6.84 -8.32 -17.61
C GLU A 23 -7.16 -9.32 -16.48
N PHE A 24 -8.07 -8.96 -15.58
CA PHE A 24 -8.53 -9.77 -14.44
C PHE A 24 -7.39 -10.28 -13.53
N SER A 25 -6.39 -9.43 -13.29
CA SER A 25 -5.22 -9.78 -12.48
C SER A 25 -5.06 -8.89 -11.24
N GLU A 26 -4.23 -9.35 -10.31
CA GLU A 26 -3.75 -8.56 -9.19
C GLU A 26 -3.02 -7.28 -9.64
N ALA A 27 -2.35 -7.33 -10.79
CA ALA A 27 -1.64 -6.18 -11.36
C ALA A 27 -2.62 -5.09 -11.86
N GLN A 28 -3.76 -5.48 -12.46
CA GLN A 28 -4.84 -4.54 -12.76
C GLN A 28 -5.43 -3.94 -11.49
N THR A 29 -5.64 -4.79 -10.47
CA THR A 29 -6.14 -4.36 -9.17
C THR A 29 -5.27 -3.28 -8.55
N LEU A 30 -3.94 -3.41 -8.61
CA LEU A 30 -3.00 -2.40 -8.12
C LEU A 30 -3.25 -1.03 -8.74
N VAL A 31 -3.31 -0.95 -10.07
CA VAL A 31 -3.52 0.34 -10.78
C VAL A 31 -4.85 0.94 -10.41
N VAL A 32 -5.93 0.16 -10.44
CA VAL A 32 -7.28 0.64 -10.10
C VAL A 32 -7.35 1.09 -8.63
N TRP A 33 -6.71 0.36 -7.71
CA TRP A 33 -6.65 0.73 -6.30
C TRP A 33 -5.97 2.09 -6.10
N PHE A 34 -4.80 2.33 -6.73
CA PHE A 34 -4.11 3.62 -6.66
C PHE A 34 -4.95 4.76 -7.22
N VAL A 35 -5.58 4.55 -8.38
CA VAL A 35 -6.45 5.55 -9.00
C VAL A 35 -7.63 5.87 -8.09
N ASN A 36 -8.28 4.86 -7.51
CA ASN A 36 -9.43 5.06 -6.63
C ASN A 36 -9.09 5.83 -5.36
N ASN A 37 -7.91 5.58 -4.79
CA ASN A 37 -7.46 6.20 -3.54
C ASN A 37 -6.71 7.53 -3.72
N SER A 38 -6.58 8.02 -4.96
CA SER A 38 -5.97 9.32 -5.27
C SER A 38 -6.94 10.48 -5.02
N ASP A 39 -6.41 11.71 -5.01
CA ASP A 39 -7.18 12.95 -4.95
C ASP A 39 -7.65 13.45 -6.34
N LEU A 40 -7.43 12.67 -7.39
CA LEU A 40 -7.91 12.94 -8.72
C LEU A 40 -9.44 13.12 -8.75
N SER A 41 -9.91 14.05 -9.60
CA SER A 41 -11.35 14.18 -9.85
C SER A 41 -11.94 12.89 -10.40
N ASN A 42 -13.24 12.63 -10.15
CA ASN A 42 -13.93 11.46 -10.69
C ASN A 42 -13.80 11.34 -12.20
N LYS A 43 -13.79 12.48 -12.91
CA LYS A 43 -13.59 12.51 -14.36
C LYS A 43 -12.19 12.04 -14.77
N ALA A 44 -11.16 12.44 -14.02
CA ALA A 44 -9.80 12.01 -14.28
C ALA A 44 -9.61 10.51 -13.97
N LYS A 45 -10.17 10.02 -12.85
CA LYS A 45 -10.18 8.60 -12.50
C LYS A 45 -10.83 7.75 -13.59
N ALA A 46 -12.05 8.12 -14.01
CA ALA A 46 -12.75 7.44 -15.09
C ALA A 46 -11.92 7.42 -16.38
N LYS A 47 -11.30 8.56 -16.75
CA LYS A 47 -10.46 8.63 -17.93
C LYS A 47 -9.27 7.66 -17.89
N ILE A 48 -8.63 7.49 -16.74
CA ILE A 48 -7.52 6.52 -16.58
C ILE A 48 -8.05 5.10 -16.76
N ILE A 49 -9.14 4.75 -16.06
CA ILE A 49 -9.72 3.40 -16.09
C ILE A 49 -10.21 3.02 -17.50
N ASP A 50 -10.93 3.92 -18.17
CA ASP A 50 -11.46 3.69 -19.51
C ASP A 50 -10.38 3.54 -20.60
N ASN A 51 -9.17 4.09 -20.35
CA ASN A 51 -8.04 4.04 -21.26
C ASN A 51 -6.97 2.99 -20.90
N LEU A 52 -7.23 2.08 -19.97
CA LEU A 52 -6.33 0.97 -19.71
C LEU A 52 -6.16 0.10 -20.96
N VAL A 53 -4.92 -0.25 -21.26
CA VAL A 53 -4.58 -1.18 -22.33
C VAL A 53 -4.49 -2.59 -21.73
N LEU A 54 -5.45 -3.44 -22.10
CA LEU A 54 -5.54 -4.79 -21.53
C LEU A 54 -4.63 -5.75 -22.26
N PHE A 55 -3.89 -6.55 -21.53
CA PHE A 55 -3.01 -7.62 -22.00
C PHE A 55 -3.44 -8.96 -21.42
N SER A 56 -3.02 -10.05 -22.04
CA SER A 56 -3.32 -11.39 -21.55
C SER A 56 -2.43 -11.79 -20.37
N THR A 57 -1.20 -11.26 -20.32
CA THR A 57 -0.23 -11.60 -19.28
C THR A 57 0.57 -10.37 -18.81
N PRO A 58 1.13 -10.39 -17.59
CA PRO A 58 2.07 -9.37 -17.12
C PRO A 58 3.31 -9.25 -18.01
N ASP A 59 3.76 -10.36 -18.58
CA ASP A 59 4.89 -10.39 -19.52
C ASP A 59 4.61 -9.59 -20.80
N ASP A 60 3.39 -9.69 -21.33
CA ASP A 60 3.02 -8.95 -22.54
C ASP A 60 2.94 -7.45 -22.26
N ALA A 61 2.42 -7.05 -21.11
CA ALA A 61 2.42 -5.65 -20.67
C ALA A 61 3.86 -5.11 -20.52
N ALA A 62 4.75 -5.88 -19.88
CA ALA A 62 6.15 -5.51 -19.72
C ALA A 62 6.87 -5.39 -21.08
N LYS A 63 6.69 -6.34 -21.99
CA LYS A 63 7.27 -6.29 -23.34
C LYS A 63 6.80 -5.07 -24.13
N ALA A 64 5.51 -4.72 -24.04
CA ALA A 64 4.96 -3.53 -24.67
C ALA A 64 5.57 -2.24 -24.09
N PHE A 65 5.83 -2.19 -22.78
CA PHE A 65 6.51 -1.10 -22.12
C PHE A 65 7.95 -0.93 -22.63
N PHE A 66 8.75 -2.00 -22.61
CA PHE A 66 10.14 -1.96 -23.08
C PHE A 66 10.26 -1.71 -24.59
N ALA A 67 9.23 -2.03 -25.36
CA ALA A 67 9.11 -1.67 -26.78
C ALA A 67 8.65 -0.21 -27.00
N GLY A 68 8.39 0.57 -25.96
CA GLY A 68 7.95 1.97 -26.02
C GLY A 68 6.51 2.16 -26.51
N GLN A 69 5.68 1.11 -26.52
CA GLN A 69 4.29 1.15 -26.99
C GLN A 69 3.34 1.74 -25.96
N ILE A 70 3.69 1.61 -24.67
CA ILE A 70 2.96 2.14 -23.52
C ILE A 70 3.91 2.89 -22.57
N ASP A 71 3.37 3.68 -21.66
CA ASP A 71 4.13 4.55 -20.76
C ASP A 71 4.30 3.99 -19.37
N VAL A 72 3.37 3.11 -18.98
CA VAL A 72 3.31 2.43 -17.68
C VAL A 72 2.90 0.99 -17.91
N ALA A 73 3.48 0.05 -17.18
CA ALA A 73 3.02 -1.34 -17.15
C ALA A 73 2.90 -1.84 -15.71
N ALA A 74 1.78 -2.49 -15.41
CA ALA A 74 1.66 -3.31 -14.22
C ALA A 74 2.16 -4.73 -14.55
N THR A 75 3.17 -5.19 -13.80
CA THR A 75 3.90 -6.43 -14.10
C THR A 75 4.56 -6.99 -12.83
N TRP A 76 5.41 -7.98 -12.98
CA TRP A 76 6.12 -8.68 -11.92
C TRP A 76 7.64 -8.79 -12.18
N GLU A 77 8.37 -9.46 -11.31
CA GLU A 77 9.77 -9.79 -11.55
C GLU A 77 9.92 -10.80 -12.71
N PRO A 78 10.98 -10.72 -13.54
CA PRO A 78 12.16 -9.85 -13.36
C PRO A 78 12.04 -8.46 -13.98
N TYR A 79 10.89 -8.05 -14.47
CA TYR A 79 10.70 -6.81 -15.22
C TYR A 79 10.82 -5.55 -14.35
N LEU A 80 10.48 -5.64 -13.04
CA LEU A 80 10.71 -4.53 -12.12
C LEU A 80 12.22 -4.26 -11.98
N THR A 81 13.00 -5.31 -11.77
CA THR A 81 14.47 -5.21 -11.72
C THR A 81 15.05 -4.69 -13.03
N GLN A 82 14.51 -5.11 -14.17
CA GLN A 82 14.94 -4.59 -15.48
C GLN A 82 14.66 -3.08 -15.59
N ALA A 83 13.47 -2.61 -15.26
CA ALA A 83 13.12 -1.19 -15.30
C ALA A 83 13.97 -0.34 -14.34
N LYS A 84 14.27 -0.87 -13.15
CA LYS A 84 15.12 -0.23 -12.14
C LYS A 84 16.54 0.05 -12.64
N ASN A 85 17.03 -0.77 -13.58
CA ASN A 85 18.37 -0.62 -14.18
C ASN A 85 18.38 0.24 -15.44
N MET A 86 17.25 0.82 -15.86
CA MET A 86 17.17 1.73 -17.01
C MET A 86 17.33 3.18 -16.56
N THR A 87 17.78 4.05 -17.47
CA THR A 87 17.94 5.49 -17.19
C THR A 87 16.66 6.29 -17.44
N ASP A 88 15.75 5.77 -18.26
CA ASP A 88 14.52 6.41 -18.71
C ASP A 88 13.24 5.76 -18.16
N ALA A 89 13.41 4.82 -17.23
CA ALA A 89 12.34 4.12 -16.54
C ALA A 89 12.66 3.94 -15.04
N HIS A 90 11.65 3.62 -14.26
CA HIS A 90 11.80 3.26 -12.85
C HIS A 90 10.64 2.39 -12.37
N VAL A 91 10.75 1.86 -11.16
CA VAL A 91 9.64 1.23 -10.45
C VAL A 91 8.85 2.31 -9.74
N LEU A 92 7.63 2.57 -10.25
CA LEU A 92 6.72 3.55 -9.66
C LEU A 92 6.15 3.05 -8.33
N PHE A 93 5.83 1.73 -8.25
CA PHE A 93 5.36 1.07 -7.05
C PHE A 93 5.73 -0.41 -7.06
N SER A 94 6.04 -0.94 -5.87
CA SER A 94 6.21 -2.38 -5.65
C SER A 94 5.45 -2.84 -4.42
N THR A 95 4.82 -4.01 -4.48
CA THR A 95 4.18 -4.66 -3.33
C THR A 95 5.16 -5.04 -2.22
N ALA A 96 6.47 -4.91 -2.44
CA ALA A 96 7.48 -4.99 -1.38
C ALA A 96 7.27 -3.93 -0.27
N SER A 97 6.59 -2.81 -0.57
CA SER A 97 6.21 -1.77 0.39
C SER A 97 4.76 -1.88 0.90
N SER A 98 4.07 -3.00 0.59
CA SER A 98 2.69 -3.23 1.04
C SER A 98 2.40 -4.72 1.14
N SER A 99 2.38 -5.25 2.35
CA SER A 99 2.05 -6.67 2.59
C SER A 99 0.55 -6.97 2.53
N ASN A 100 -0.30 -5.94 2.49
CA ASN A 100 -1.75 -6.07 2.59
C ASN A 100 -2.50 -5.75 1.28
N LEU A 101 -1.80 -5.49 0.19
CA LEU A 101 -2.44 -5.11 -1.08
C LEU A 101 -2.67 -6.29 -2.03
N VAL A 102 -1.77 -7.27 -2.02
CA VAL A 102 -1.92 -8.53 -2.76
C VAL A 102 -1.77 -9.68 -1.78
N MET A 103 -2.80 -10.50 -1.67
CA MET A 103 -2.84 -11.64 -0.75
C MET A 103 -3.07 -12.92 -1.55
N ASP A 104 -2.12 -13.83 -1.46
CA ASP A 104 -2.30 -15.21 -1.93
C ASP A 104 -2.90 -16.09 -0.84
N GLY A 105 -3.61 -17.13 -1.25
CA GLY A 105 -4.23 -18.05 -0.31
C GLY A 105 -4.37 -19.46 -0.86
N ILE A 106 -4.44 -20.42 0.05
CA ILE A 106 -4.72 -21.83 -0.27
C ILE A 106 -6.21 -22.07 -0.04
N LEU A 107 -6.89 -22.52 -1.07
CA LEU A 107 -8.32 -22.81 -1.04
C LEU A 107 -8.56 -24.31 -0.96
N PHE A 108 -9.41 -24.74 -0.04
CA PHE A 108 -9.88 -26.11 0.06
C PHE A 108 -11.37 -26.17 -0.28
N ASP A 109 -11.78 -27.25 -0.96
CA ASP A 109 -13.22 -27.56 -1.04
C ASP A 109 -13.77 -27.78 0.37
N LYS A 110 -14.86 -27.09 0.71
CA LYS A 110 -15.40 -27.11 2.07
C LYS A 110 -15.78 -28.50 2.53
N LYS A 111 -16.40 -29.32 1.67
CA LYS A 111 -16.82 -30.68 2.04
C LYS A 111 -15.61 -31.59 2.23
N PHE A 112 -14.56 -31.39 1.41
CA PHE A 112 -13.30 -32.11 1.59
C PHE A 112 -12.65 -31.73 2.92
N ALA A 113 -12.58 -30.45 3.24
CA ALA A 113 -11.95 -29.98 4.48
C ALA A 113 -12.69 -30.51 5.72
N GLU A 114 -14.03 -30.46 5.73
CA GLU A 114 -14.85 -31.00 6.81
C GLU A 114 -14.72 -32.52 6.96
N ALA A 115 -14.58 -33.27 5.86
CA ALA A 115 -14.44 -34.74 5.87
C ALA A 115 -13.02 -35.22 6.20
N HIS A 116 -11.99 -34.38 5.98
CA HIS A 116 -10.58 -34.72 6.07
C HIS A 116 -9.77 -33.67 6.82
N ALA A 117 -10.29 -33.23 7.97
CA ALA A 117 -9.66 -32.19 8.78
C ALA A 117 -8.19 -32.47 9.09
N ASP A 118 -7.85 -33.72 9.43
CA ASP A 118 -6.48 -34.14 9.72
C ASP A 118 -5.51 -34.00 8.52
N VAL A 119 -6.01 -34.13 7.29
CA VAL A 119 -5.23 -33.93 6.06
C VAL A 119 -4.99 -32.43 5.85
N VAL A 120 -6.02 -31.59 6.04
CA VAL A 120 -5.91 -30.14 5.91
C VAL A 120 -4.93 -29.57 6.96
N GLU A 121 -5.05 -30.00 8.21
CA GLU A 121 -4.13 -29.59 9.30
C GLU A 121 -2.68 -29.95 8.99
N LYS A 122 -2.42 -31.19 8.53
CA LYS A 122 -1.07 -31.62 8.15
C LYS A 122 -0.54 -30.87 6.92
N PHE A 123 -1.39 -30.55 5.97
CA PHE A 123 -1.00 -29.76 4.82
C PHE A 123 -0.59 -28.33 5.22
N ILE A 124 -1.40 -27.67 6.06
CA ILE A 124 -1.09 -26.34 6.60
C ILE A 124 0.20 -26.37 7.41
N GLN A 125 0.35 -27.36 8.31
CA GLN A 125 1.57 -27.52 9.09
C GLN A 125 2.80 -27.67 8.19
N GLY A 126 2.78 -28.57 7.23
CA GLY A 126 3.89 -28.80 6.31
C GLY A 126 4.21 -27.58 5.45
N SER A 127 3.19 -26.81 5.02
CA SER A 127 3.39 -25.56 4.27
C SER A 127 4.09 -24.49 5.11
N LEU A 128 3.72 -24.34 6.38
CA LEU A 128 4.35 -23.39 7.30
C LEU A 128 5.79 -23.82 7.68
N GLU A 129 6.01 -25.11 7.93
CA GLU A 129 7.36 -25.64 8.16
C GLU A 129 8.26 -25.43 6.94
N ALA A 130 7.73 -25.64 5.71
CA ALA A 130 8.48 -25.40 4.51
C ALA A 130 8.80 -23.90 4.30
N ALA A 131 7.90 -23.00 4.67
CA ALA A 131 8.16 -21.56 4.64
C ALA A 131 9.31 -21.16 5.58
N ASP A 132 9.36 -21.73 6.79
CA ASP A 132 10.47 -21.50 7.75
C ASP A 132 11.82 -22.01 7.22
N MET A 133 11.82 -23.09 6.43
CA MET A 133 13.03 -23.69 5.85
C MET A 133 13.54 -22.97 4.60
N TYR A 134 12.74 -22.11 3.99
CA TYR A 134 13.03 -21.55 2.66
C TYR A 134 14.34 -20.74 2.60
N ASN A 135 14.75 -20.13 3.68
CA ASN A 135 15.99 -19.33 3.76
C ASN A 135 17.18 -20.11 4.32
N THR A 136 17.04 -21.41 4.60
CA THR A 136 18.09 -22.22 5.26
C THR A 136 18.38 -23.52 4.52
N GLU A 137 17.40 -24.15 3.87
CA GLU A 137 17.51 -25.47 3.27
C GLU A 137 17.62 -25.40 1.74
N PHE A 138 18.62 -24.64 1.24
CA PHE A 138 18.77 -24.34 -0.20
C PHE A 138 18.92 -25.59 -1.07
N ASN A 139 19.54 -26.67 -0.56
CA ASN A 139 19.67 -27.92 -1.31
C ASN A 139 18.31 -28.60 -1.52
N ALA A 140 17.46 -28.60 -0.49
CA ALA A 140 16.11 -29.14 -0.62
C ALA A 140 15.28 -28.32 -1.62
N ILE A 141 15.42 -27.00 -1.60
CA ILE A 141 14.75 -26.11 -2.58
C ILE A 141 15.18 -26.44 -4.00
N ARG A 142 16.49 -26.59 -4.27
CA ARG A 142 17.01 -26.97 -5.59
C ARG A 142 16.50 -28.33 -6.07
N GLU A 143 16.32 -29.26 -5.15
CA GLU A 143 15.81 -30.61 -5.46
C GLU A 143 14.34 -30.59 -5.86
N VAL A 144 13.50 -29.81 -5.15
CA VAL A 144 12.04 -29.83 -5.33
C VAL A 144 11.51 -28.75 -6.27
N MET A 145 12.30 -27.69 -6.52
CA MET A 145 11.91 -26.57 -7.38
C MET A 145 12.81 -26.47 -8.61
N PRO A 146 12.41 -27.02 -9.75
CA PRO A 146 13.26 -27.10 -10.97
C PRO A 146 13.79 -25.74 -11.42
N MET A 147 13.09 -24.64 -11.14
CA MET A 147 13.51 -23.29 -11.49
C MET A 147 14.78 -22.85 -10.73
N PHE A 148 15.08 -23.46 -9.59
CA PHE A 148 16.23 -23.16 -8.76
C PHE A 148 17.35 -24.23 -8.81
N ASN A 149 17.25 -25.26 -9.66
CA ASN A 149 18.17 -26.37 -9.66
C ASN A 149 19.65 -25.99 -9.86
N THR A 150 19.91 -24.85 -10.50
CA THR A 150 21.25 -24.29 -10.72
C THR A 150 21.45 -22.92 -10.09
N ALA A 151 20.49 -22.42 -9.31
CA ALA A 151 20.55 -21.12 -8.67
C ALA A 151 21.56 -21.10 -7.52
N SER A 152 22.21 -19.98 -7.29
CA SER A 152 23.02 -19.74 -6.09
C SER A 152 22.12 -19.58 -4.84
N ASP A 153 22.69 -19.67 -3.65
CA ASP A 153 21.96 -19.40 -2.41
C ASP A 153 21.47 -17.95 -2.38
N GLU A 154 22.28 -17.01 -2.87
CA GLU A 154 21.93 -15.59 -2.97
C GLU A 154 20.74 -15.35 -3.91
N ASP A 155 20.67 -16.06 -5.04
CA ASP A 155 19.53 -15.95 -5.98
C ASP A 155 18.24 -16.50 -5.36
N ILE A 156 18.32 -17.57 -4.56
CA ILE A 156 17.18 -18.13 -3.85
C ILE A 156 16.69 -17.13 -2.80
N VAL A 157 17.60 -16.54 -2.02
CA VAL A 157 17.27 -15.52 -1.01
C VAL A 157 16.65 -14.30 -1.67
N ALA A 158 17.23 -13.78 -2.76
CA ALA A 158 16.67 -12.62 -3.47
C ALA A 158 15.26 -12.89 -4.00
N ASN A 159 14.97 -14.13 -4.43
CA ASN A 159 13.62 -14.51 -4.85
C ASN A 159 12.64 -14.53 -3.67
N THR A 160 13.08 -15.00 -2.49
CA THR A 160 12.25 -14.99 -1.26
C THR A 160 11.94 -13.59 -0.79
N GLU A 161 12.90 -12.66 -0.91
CA GLU A 161 12.70 -11.26 -0.54
C GLU A 161 11.68 -10.55 -1.43
N SER A 162 11.40 -11.10 -2.62
CA SER A 162 10.39 -10.57 -3.54
C SER A 162 8.95 -10.94 -3.14
N ALA A 163 8.76 -11.92 -2.26
CA ALA A 163 7.46 -12.37 -1.77
C ALA A 163 7.53 -12.69 -0.26
N LYS A 164 6.61 -12.17 0.54
CA LYS A 164 6.54 -12.49 1.97
C LYS A 164 5.87 -13.86 2.14
N LEU A 165 6.62 -14.86 2.55
CA LEU A 165 6.07 -16.13 3.06
C LEU A 165 5.53 -15.89 4.48
N THR A 166 4.24 -16.22 4.68
CA THR A 166 3.56 -15.96 5.94
C THR A 166 3.88 -17.03 6.98
N THR A 167 4.19 -16.59 8.20
CA THR A 167 4.34 -17.46 9.38
C THR A 167 2.98 -17.91 9.92
N TRP A 168 2.97 -18.85 10.87
CA TRP A 168 1.75 -19.21 11.61
C TRP A 168 1.07 -17.98 12.24
N LYS A 169 1.86 -17.11 12.86
CA LYS A 169 1.35 -15.86 13.49
C LYS A 169 0.76 -14.90 12.47
N ASP A 170 1.43 -14.69 11.32
CA ASP A 170 0.90 -13.84 10.25
C ASP A 170 -0.46 -14.34 9.75
N ASN A 171 -0.61 -15.66 9.59
CA ASN A 171 -1.87 -16.26 9.16
C ASN A 171 -3.00 -16.06 10.19
N LEU A 172 -2.69 -16.18 11.49
CA LEU A 172 -3.67 -15.87 12.53
C LEU A 172 -4.13 -14.42 12.48
N ASP A 173 -3.18 -13.48 12.31
CA ASP A 173 -3.49 -12.05 12.23
C ASP A 173 -4.30 -11.73 10.97
N LEU A 174 -4.00 -12.36 9.84
CA LEU A 174 -4.81 -12.26 8.63
C LEU A 174 -6.23 -12.79 8.85
N LEU A 175 -6.37 -13.98 9.39
CA LEU A 175 -7.68 -14.62 9.60
C LEU A 175 -8.50 -13.94 10.71
N ASN A 176 -7.86 -13.22 11.63
CA ASN A 176 -8.53 -12.41 12.68
C ASN A 176 -9.13 -11.09 12.14
N GLY A 177 -9.45 -11.04 10.87
CA GLY A 177 -10.20 -9.96 10.22
C GLY A 177 -9.46 -9.20 9.12
N THR A 178 -8.14 -9.18 9.11
CA THR A 178 -7.35 -8.46 8.10
C THR A 178 -7.64 -8.99 6.69
N ALA A 179 -7.66 -10.30 6.49
CA ALA A 179 -7.99 -10.90 5.19
C ALA A 179 -9.40 -10.54 4.70
N LYS A 180 -10.37 -10.42 5.61
CA LYS A 180 -11.74 -9.97 5.29
C LYS A 180 -11.74 -8.52 4.80
N THR A 181 -10.95 -7.66 5.43
CA THR A 181 -10.79 -6.26 5.01
C THR A 181 -10.16 -6.18 3.62
N ILE A 182 -9.05 -6.88 3.39
CA ILE A 182 -8.39 -6.94 2.09
C ILE A 182 -9.36 -7.44 1.00
N TYR A 183 -10.09 -8.53 1.26
CA TYR A 183 -11.08 -9.05 0.32
C TYR A 183 -12.18 -8.04 0.00
N SER A 184 -12.71 -7.36 1.01
CA SER A 184 -13.75 -6.32 0.83
C SER A 184 -13.23 -5.15 0.00
N ASP A 185 -12.00 -4.72 0.22
CA ASP A 185 -11.36 -3.66 -0.56
C ASP A 185 -11.16 -4.07 -2.02
N MET A 186 -10.76 -5.32 -2.26
CA MET A 186 -10.67 -5.87 -3.62
C MET A 186 -12.04 -5.93 -4.30
N CYS A 187 -13.10 -6.32 -3.59
CA CYS A 187 -14.47 -6.25 -4.11
C CYS A 187 -14.86 -4.82 -4.50
N ASN A 188 -14.50 -3.82 -3.69
CA ASN A 188 -14.75 -2.42 -4.00
C ASN A 188 -13.98 -1.97 -5.25
N VAL A 189 -12.72 -2.38 -5.40
CA VAL A 189 -11.91 -2.09 -6.59
C VAL A 189 -12.59 -2.63 -7.85
N TRP A 190 -12.94 -3.90 -7.87
CA TRP A 190 -13.57 -4.54 -9.04
C TRP A 190 -14.97 -3.98 -9.34
N THR A 191 -15.77 -3.71 -8.32
CA THR A 191 -17.07 -3.05 -8.48
C THR A 191 -16.93 -1.66 -9.09
N SER A 192 -15.88 -0.91 -8.74
CA SER A 192 -15.66 0.45 -9.23
C SER A 192 -15.42 0.52 -10.75
N ILE A 193 -14.97 -0.57 -11.34
CA ILE A 193 -14.77 -0.70 -12.79
C ILE A 193 -15.89 -1.47 -13.50
N GLY A 194 -16.99 -1.74 -12.79
CA GLY A 194 -18.20 -2.32 -13.36
C GLY A 194 -18.27 -3.85 -13.31
N GLU A 195 -17.31 -4.52 -12.64
CA GLU A 195 -17.29 -5.96 -12.52
C GLU A 195 -18.29 -6.46 -11.45
N SER A 196 -18.87 -7.63 -11.70
CA SER A 196 -19.78 -8.28 -10.77
C SER A 196 -18.99 -9.16 -9.80
N VAL A 197 -18.99 -8.78 -8.52
CA VAL A 197 -18.32 -9.51 -7.45
C VAL A 197 -19.31 -10.03 -6.42
N ASN A 198 -19.00 -11.19 -5.82
CA ASN A 198 -19.77 -11.71 -4.70
C ASN A 198 -19.12 -11.34 -3.37
N ALA A 199 -19.44 -10.14 -2.88
CA ALA A 199 -18.89 -9.63 -1.62
C ALA A 199 -19.31 -10.47 -0.39
N ASP A 200 -20.44 -11.20 -0.46
CA ASP A 200 -20.93 -12.02 0.66
C ASP A 200 -20.01 -13.22 0.96
N LEU A 201 -19.19 -13.64 0.01
CA LEU A 201 -18.19 -14.70 0.23
C LEU A 201 -17.25 -14.39 1.39
N VAL A 202 -16.97 -13.11 1.67
CA VAL A 202 -16.13 -12.68 2.80
C VAL A 202 -16.54 -13.33 4.13
N ASN A 203 -17.79 -13.68 4.29
CA ASN A 203 -18.33 -14.28 5.52
C ASN A 203 -18.13 -15.80 5.62
N SER A 204 -17.65 -16.45 4.56
CA SER A 204 -17.62 -17.91 4.48
C SER A 204 -16.33 -18.53 3.94
N ILE A 205 -15.42 -17.72 3.33
CA ILE A 205 -14.20 -18.24 2.72
C ILE A 205 -13.00 -18.25 3.68
N PHE A 206 -13.04 -17.46 4.76
CA PHE A 206 -11.96 -17.39 5.73
C PHE A 206 -12.33 -18.24 6.94
N ASP A 207 -11.56 -19.31 7.17
CA ASP A 207 -11.75 -20.28 8.24
C ASP A 207 -10.44 -20.47 9.01
N ASP A 208 -10.44 -20.12 10.28
CA ASP A 208 -9.29 -20.23 11.17
C ASP A 208 -9.27 -21.53 11.99
N THR A 209 -10.25 -22.42 11.80
CA THR A 209 -10.40 -23.66 12.57
C THR A 209 -9.16 -24.54 12.47
N TYR A 210 -8.68 -24.78 11.24
CA TYR A 210 -7.60 -25.73 10.97
C TYR A 210 -6.23 -25.21 11.41
N ILE A 211 -5.98 -23.89 11.26
CA ILE A 211 -4.72 -23.30 11.71
C ILE A 211 -4.65 -23.19 13.23
N ASN A 212 -5.80 -22.98 13.89
CA ASN A 212 -5.88 -22.98 15.35
C ASN A 212 -5.68 -24.39 15.94
N ALA A 213 -6.12 -25.43 15.22
CA ALA A 213 -5.97 -26.83 15.66
C ALA A 213 -4.49 -27.28 15.75
N ILE A 214 -3.59 -26.61 15.02
CA ILE A 214 -2.14 -26.90 15.04
C ILE A 214 -1.33 -25.90 15.87
N SER A 215 -1.98 -25.08 16.69
CA SER A 215 -1.33 -24.01 17.47
C SER A 215 -0.24 -24.50 18.43
N ASP A 216 -0.31 -25.75 18.88
CA ASP A 216 0.71 -26.37 19.73
C ASP A 216 2.03 -26.71 19.01
N LYS A 217 2.05 -26.66 17.67
CA LYS A 217 3.22 -26.95 16.83
C LYS A 217 4.09 -25.73 16.56
N PHE A 218 3.56 -24.52 16.74
CA PHE A 218 4.22 -23.28 16.38
C PHE A 218 4.37 -22.36 17.60
N SER A 219 5.47 -21.62 17.67
CA SER A 219 5.64 -20.56 18.65
C SER A 219 5.11 -19.23 18.12
N ALA A 220 4.53 -18.41 18.98
CA ALA A 220 4.07 -17.05 18.64
C ALA A 220 5.26 -16.05 18.49
N THR A 221 6.42 -16.51 18.05
CA THR A 221 7.58 -15.64 17.86
C THR A 221 7.29 -14.70 16.70
N GLU A 222 7.22 -13.40 16.97
CA GLU A 222 7.12 -12.38 15.93
C GLU A 222 8.43 -12.39 15.13
N VAL A 223 8.38 -12.88 13.91
CA VAL A 223 9.44 -12.59 12.94
C VAL A 223 9.15 -11.19 12.44
N SER A 224 9.92 -10.22 12.92
CA SER A 224 9.88 -8.85 12.45
C SER A 224 10.41 -8.79 11.00
N ASN A 225 9.58 -9.14 10.04
CA ASN A 225 9.87 -8.92 8.62
C ASN A 225 9.50 -7.46 8.26
N THR A 226 10.18 -6.51 8.87
CA THR A 226 9.99 -5.12 8.53
C THR A 226 11.17 -4.61 7.73
N ASN A 227 11.10 -4.77 6.42
CA ASN A 227 11.77 -3.86 5.48
C ASN A 227 11.07 -2.49 5.46
N THR A 228 10.48 -2.08 6.58
CA THR A 228 9.90 -0.74 6.72
C THR A 228 11.04 0.25 6.81
N VAL A 229 11.19 1.06 5.79
CA VAL A 229 12.04 2.26 5.86
C VAL A 229 11.57 3.08 7.05
N LYS A 230 12.43 3.31 8.02
CA LYS A 230 12.12 4.16 9.17
C LYS A 230 12.61 5.56 8.88
N VAL A 231 11.79 6.55 9.24
CA VAL A 231 12.19 7.95 9.26
C VAL A 231 13.26 8.15 10.32
N THR A 232 14.40 8.68 9.91
CA THR A 232 15.53 9.08 10.77
C THR A 232 15.89 10.53 10.47
N GLU A 233 16.67 11.18 11.30
CA GLU A 233 17.14 12.53 10.99
C GLU A 233 17.99 12.59 9.71
N ASP A 234 18.70 11.51 9.39
CA ASP A 234 19.57 11.45 8.22
C ASP A 234 18.79 11.36 6.90
N ASN A 235 17.66 10.64 6.86
CA ASN A 235 16.88 10.43 5.63
C ASN A 235 15.64 11.34 5.52
N LYS A 236 15.31 12.09 6.56
CA LYS A 236 14.11 12.94 6.62
C LYS A 236 14.05 13.94 5.47
N LYS A 237 15.18 14.59 5.18
CA LYS A 237 15.24 15.59 4.10
C LYS A 237 15.04 14.95 2.73
N GLU A 238 15.69 13.82 2.47
CA GLU A 238 15.53 13.06 1.22
C GLU A 238 14.06 12.64 1.02
N ILE A 239 13.40 12.18 2.09
CA ILE A 239 11.98 11.83 2.06
C ILE A 239 11.12 13.04 1.70
N GLN A 240 11.37 14.20 2.32
CA GLN A 240 10.62 15.44 2.05
C GLN A 240 10.86 16.00 0.65
N ASP A 241 12.04 15.76 0.08
CA ASP A 241 12.39 16.19 -1.28
C ASP A 241 11.87 15.18 -2.35
N THR A 242 11.39 14.00 -1.94
CA THR A 242 10.86 12.96 -2.84
C THR A 242 9.38 13.25 -3.14
N GLU A 243 9.00 13.20 -4.41
CA GLU A 243 7.61 13.37 -4.82
C GLU A 243 6.73 12.22 -4.31
N ALA A 244 5.61 12.57 -3.69
CA ALA A 244 4.70 11.58 -3.14
C ALA A 244 3.95 10.83 -4.25
N LEU A 245 4.01 9.49 -4.23
CA LEU A 245 3.29 8.62 -5.16
C LEU A 245 1.77 8.84 -5.12
N LEU A 246 1.22 8.96 -3.91
CA LEU A 246 -0.19 9.16 -3.65
C LEU A 246 -0.36 10.37 -2.71
N GLN A 247 -1.19 11.30 -3.11
CA GLN A 247 -1.52 12.49 -2.32
C GLN A 247 -3.00 12.52 -1.99
N GLY A 248 -3.34 13.14 -0.87
CA GLY A 248 -4.71 13.38 -0.48
C GLY A 248 -4.84 14.57 0.45
N LYS A 249 -5.99 15.23 0.43
CA LYS A 249 -6.29 16.38 1.26
C LYS A 249 -7.31 16.01 2.33
N ALA A 250 -7.01 16.34 3.59
CA ALA A 250 -7.92 16.20 4.72
C ALA A 250 -8.37 17.58 5.19
N SER A 251 -9.67 17.82 5.24
CA SER A 251 -10.22 19.04 5.83
C SER A 251 -10.49 18.80 7.32
N VAL A 252 -9.52 19.18 8.14
CA VAL A 252 -9.59 19.03 9.60
C VAL A 252 -9.58 20.41 10.25
N THR A 253 -10.63 20.74 10.99
CA THR A 253 -10.77 22.04 11.67
C THR A 253 -10.20 22.00 13.08
N PHE A 254 -9.53 23.07 13.47
CA PHE A 254 -8.92 23.24 14.78
C PHE A 254 -9.56 24.41 15.53
N ILE A 255 -9.52 24.34 16.86
CA ILE A 255 -9.86 25.51 17.69
C ILE A 255 -8.83 26.60 17.36
N GLN A 256 -9.30 27.83 17.16
CA GLN A 256 -8.47 28.98 16.77
C GLN A 256 -7.19 29.07 17.61
N ASN A 257 -6.06 29.28 16.95
CA ASN A 257 -4.74 29.39 17.57
C ASN A 257 -4.30 28.18 18.40
N THR A 258 -4.85 27.00 18.12
CA THR A 258 -4.46 25.74 18.79
C THR A 258 -4.29 24.58 17.79
N ALA A 259 -3.72 23.49 18.29
CA ALA A 259 -3.65 22.21 17.61
C ALA A 259 -4.71 21.20 18.12
N LYS A 260 -5.80 21.69 18.73
CA LYS A 260 -6.90 20.82 19.18
C LYS A 260 -8.01 20.80 18.13
N PHE A 261 -8.46 19.61 17.75
CA PHE A 261 -9.60 19.48 16.84
C PHE A 261 -10.82 20.19 17.40
N SER A 262 -11.49 21.00 16.59
CA SER A 262 -12.72 21.70 16.98
C SER A 262 -13.90 20.73 17.03
N ASP A 263 -13.92 19.73 16.13
CA ASP A 263 -14.85 18.61 16.09
C ASP A 263 -14.06 17.30 15.90
N SER A 264 -13.91 16.55 16.99
CA SER A 264 -13.16 15.29 16.95
C SER A 264 -13.87 14.19 16.13
N ALA A 265 -15.20 14.22 16.04
CA ALA A 265 -15.93 13.22 15.26
C ALA A 265 -15.79 13.47 13.75
N ALA A 266 -15.89 14.73 13.33
CA ALA A 266 -15.62 15.14 11.95
C ALA A 266 -14.16 14.87 11.56
N ALA A 267 -13.20 15.22 12.41
CA ALA A 267 -11.78 14.94 12.19
C ALA A 267 -11.52 13.44 12.04
N SER A 268 -12.10 12.61 12.93
CA SER A 268 -11.97 11.15 12.83
C SER A 268 -12.50 10.61 11.51
N LYS A 269 -13.66 11.06 11.06
CA LYS A 269 -14.26 10.64 9.79
C LYS A 269 -13.36 10.98 8.59
N GLU A 270 -12.76 12.17 8.60
CA GLU A 270 -11.84 12.60 7.54
C GLU A 270 -10.51 11.82 7.57
N LEU A 271 -9.93 11.61 8.75
CA LEU A 271 -8.62 11.01 8.89
C LEU A 271 -8.64 9.48 8.74
N ASN A 272 -9.73 8.81 9.11
CA ASN A 272 -9.80 7.35 9.04
C ASN A 272 -9.60 6.80 7.63
N LYS A 273 -10.08 7.49 6.59
CA LYS A 273 -9.84 7.07 5.19
C LYS A 273 -8.34 7.03 4.83
N PHE A 274 -7.54 7.94 5.37
CA PHE A 274 -6.07 7.95 5.18
C PHE A 274 -5.38 6.91 6.06
N ILE A 275 -5.92 6.64 7.23
CA ILE A 275 -5.45 5.55 8.10
C ILE A 275 -5.67 4.19 7.43
N ASP A 276 -6.81 3.99 6.79
CA ASP A 276 -7.10 2.75 6.07
C ASP A 276 -6.12 2.56 4.89
N ILE A 277 -5.87 3.60 4.09
CA ILE A 277 -4.83 3.59 3.05
C ILE A 277 -3.44 3.30 3.65
N ALA A 278 -3.08 3.94 4.76
CA ALA A 278 -1.80 3.77 5.42
C ALA A 278 -1.60 2.36 6.01
N LYS A 279 -2.69 1.67 6.39
CA LYS A 279 -2.67 0.27 6.81
C LYS A 279 -2.48 -0.68 5.64
N VAL A 280 -3.06 -0.37 4.50
CA VAL A 280 -2.84 -1.15 3.27
C VAL A 280 -1.40 -0.99 2.80
N LEU A 281 -0.89 0.24 2.73
CA LEU A 281 0.49 0.56 2.37
C LEU A 281 1.41 0.51 3.60
N ASP A 282 1.48 -0.62 4.28
CA ASP A 282 2.11 -0.77 5.60
C ASP A 282 3.64 -0.54 5.64
N GLY A 283 4.31 -0.62 4.49
CA GLY A 283 5.73 -0.29 4.33
C GLY A 283 6.02 1.14 3.86
N ALA A 284 4.99 1.91 3.44
CA ALA A 284 5.19 3.25 2.92
C ALA A 284 5.44 4.28 4.03
N ILE A 285 6.21 5.31 3.72
CA ILE A 285 6.35 6.51 4.56
C ILE A 285 5.19 7.45 4.28
N ILE A 286 4.75 8.13 5.32
CA ILE A 286 3.63 9.07 5.31
C ILE A 286 4.17 10.45 5.66
N GLU A 287 3.99 11.42 4.77
CA GLU A 287 4.16 12.82 5.11
C GLU A 287 2.82 13.44 5.49
N ILE A 288 2.77 14.13 6.62
CA ILE A 288 1.63 14.90 7.07
C ILE A 288 2.03 16.38 7.08
N ALA A 289 1.51 17.13 6.12
CA ALA A 289 1.74 18.56 6.00
C ALA A 289 0.58 19.35 6.61
N GLY A 290 0.89 20.26 7.52
CA GLY A 290 -0.07 21.19 8.09
C GLY A 290 0.01 22.56 7.41
N ASN A 291 -1.14 23.20 7.21
CA ASN A 291 -1.24 24.55 6.66
C ASN A 291 -2.02 25.46 7.59
N THR A 292 -1.89 26.76 7.40
CA THR A 292 -2.64 27.79 8.12
C THR A 292 -3.05 28.92 7.18
N ASP A 293 -4.03 29.68 7.61
CA ASP A 293 -4.41 30.93 6.97
C ASP A 293 -3.34 32.00 7.22
N PRO A 294 -2.95 32.83 6.21
CA PRO A 294 -1.98 33.89 6.36
C PRO A 294 -2.51 35.02 7.26
N ASN A 295 -1.64 35.54 8.13
CA ASN A 295 -1.91 36.73 8.95
C ASN A 295 -0.77 37.75 8.82
N PRO A 296 -0.62 38.38 7.64
CA PRO A 296 0.53 39.22 7.33
C PRO A 296 0.64 40.49 8.21
N GLU A 297 -0.44 40.93 8.85
CA GLU A 297 -0.42 42.09 9.73
C GLU A 297 0.23 41.78 11.08
N SER A 298 0.01 40.60 11.62
CA SER A 298 0.53 40.17 12.93
C SER A 298 1.69 39.19 12.85
N ASP A 299 1.92 38.56 11.72
CA ASP A 299 2.96 37.55 11.48
C ASP A 299 3.58 37.72 10.08
N PRO A 300 4.29 38.84 9.81
CA PRO A 300 4.82 39.14 8.49
C PRO A 300 5.90 38.16 8.01
N GLU A 301 6.59 37.51 8.93
CA GLU A 301 7.63 36.49 8.65
C GLU A 301 7.06 35.05 8.66
N ASP A 302 5.76 34.92 8.91
CA ASP A 302 5.04 33.61 8.97
C ASP A 302 5.57 32.63 10.06
N GLU A 303 6.35 33.10 11.02
CA GLU A 303 6.97 32.25 12.06
C GLU A 303 5.95 31.62 12.99
N TYR A 304 4.92 32.36 13.38
CA TYR A 304 3.84 31.82 14.21
C TYR A 304 3.05 30.74 13.45
N ASN A 305 2.71 31.00 12.20
CA ASN A 305 1.97 30.09 11.35
C ASN A 305 2.78 28.82 11.04
N GLN A 306 4.09 28.95 10.80
CA GLN A 306 5.01 27.81 10.65
C GLN A 306 4.95 26.90 11.87
N LYS A 307 5.04 27.47 13.06
CA LYS A 307 4.96 26.70 14.31
C LYS A 307 3.57 26.10 14.54
N LEU A 308 2.51 26.85 14.29
CA LEU A 308 1.12 26.38 14.49
C LEU A 308 0.78 25.26 13.52
N SER A 309 1.14 25.38 12.25
CA SER A 309 0.91 24.36 11.24
C SER A 309 1.64 23.05 11.56
N LEU A 310 2.89 23.15 12.03
CA LEU A 310 3.64 21.98 12.50
C LEU A 310 2.96 21.30 13.70
N GLN A 311 2.49 22.08 14.68
CA GLN A 311 1.77 21.52 15.85
C GLN A 311 0.47 20.83 15.44
N ARG A 312 -0.24 21.34 14.42
CA ARG A 312 -1.45 20.71 13.87
C ARG A 312 -1.11 19.42 13.14
N ALA A 313 -0.05 19.40 12.33
CA ALA A 313 0.45 18.16 11.69
C ALA A 313 0.84 17.11 12.73
N GLU A 314 1.47 17.51 13.85
CA GLU A 314 1.78 16.59 14.95
C GLU A 314 0.52 16.06 15.65
N ALA A 315 -0.53 16.87 15.80
CA ALA A 315 -1.80 16.38 16.36
C ALA A 315 -2.45 15.31 15.45
N VAL A 316 -2.40 15.50 14.13
CA VAL A 316 -2.84 14.48 13.14
C VAL A 316 -1.96 13.25 13.23
N LYS A 317 -0.63 13.39 13.27
CA LYS A 317 0.31 12.26 13.47
C LYS A 317 -0.04 11.46 14.72
N ASN A 318 -0.28 12.12 15.85
CA ASN A 318 -0.65 11.45 17.08
C ASN A 318 -1.96 10.64 16.92
N TYR A 319 -2.92 11.19 16.17
CA TYR A 319 -4.15 10.47 15.85
C TYR A 319 -3.87 9.20 15.02
N PHE A 320 -2.99 9.26 14.01
CA PHE A 320 -2.55 8.10 13.22
C PHE A 320 -1.89 7.04 14.10
N VAL A 321 -0.96 7.46 14.97
CA VAL A 321 -0.27 6.53 15.90
C VAL A 321 -1.24 5.84 16.84
N MET A 322 -2.22 6.57 17.40
CA MET A 322 -3.27 6.00 18.26
C MET A 322 -4.16 4.99 17.52
N ASN A 323 -4.23 5.08 16.20
CA ASN A 323 -5.00 4.15 15.35
C ASN A 323 -4.12 3.05 14.70
N GLY A 324 -2.90 2.84 15.22
CA GLY A 324 -2.05 1.70 14.89
C GLY A 324 -1.01 1.95 13.80
N ILE A 325 -0.85 3.19 13.30
CA ILE A 325 0.23 3.50 12.37
C ILE A 325 1.54 3.73 13.13
N SER A 326 2.62 3.07 12.70
CA SER A 326 3.94 3.20 13.34
C SER A 326 4.45 4.65 13.28
N ASN A 327 4.86 5.18 14.44
CA ASN A 327 5.46 6.51 14.55
C ASN A 327 6.68 6.69 13.64
N GLY A 328 7.47 5.63 13.44
CA GLY A 328 8.68 5.65 12.61
C GLY A 328 8.40 5.77 11.10
N ARG A 329 7.15 5.68 10.68
CA ARG A 329 6.72 5.85 9.28
C ARG A 329 6.23 7.26 8.95
N ILE A 330 6.13 8.16 9.93
CA ILE A 330 5.46 9.44 9.75
C ILE A 330 6.44 10.60 9.85
N VAL A 331 6.52 11.40 8.79
CA VAL A 331 7.17 12.71 8.76
C VAL A 331 6.08 13.78 8.91
N VAL A 332 6.36 14.83 9.67
CA VAL A 332 5.50 16.00 9.78
C VAL A 332 6.18 17.23 9.23
N VAL A 333 5.40 18.06 8.53
CA VAL A 333 5.84 19.32 7.95
C VAL A 333 4.86 20.42 8.32
N GLY A 334 5.37 21.58 8.75
CA GLY A 334 4.57 22.79 8.92
C GLY A 334 4.85 23.73 7.77
N ASN A 335 3.87 24.02 6.93
CA ASN A 335 4.02 24.90 5.77
C ASN A 335 3.70 26.37 6.09
N GLY A 336 3.24 26.66 7.32
CA GLY A 336 2.72 27.99 7.62
C GLY A 336 1.58 28.33 6.67
N SER A 337 1.61 29.54 6.13
CA SER A 337 0.64 30.02 5.14
C SER A 337 1.12 29.90 3.69
N SER A 338 2.28 29.28 3.45
CA SER A 338 2.92 29.26 2.12
C SER A 338 2.25 28.31 1.13
N ASN A 339 1.43 27.37 1.60
CA ASN A 339 0.85 26.30 0.76
C ASN A 339 -0.67 26.14 1.00
N PRO A 340 -1.49 27.17 0.71
CA PRO A 340 -2.91 27.13 1.01
C PRO A 340 -3.62 26.04 0.20
N VAL A 341 -4.57 25.35 0.83
CA VAL A 341 -5.40 24.32 0.17
C VAL A 341 -6.32 24.94 -0.88
N VAL A 342 -6.79 26.16 -0.61
CA VAL A 342 -7.57 27.02 -1.51
C VAL A 342 -7.07 28.45 -1.41
N ASP A 343 -7.38 29.29 -2.42
CA ASP A 343 -7.04 30.72 -2.38
C ASP A 343 -7.69 31.40 -1.17
N ASN A 344 -6.94 32.28 -0.46
CA ASN A 344 -7.40 32.99 0.73
C ASN A 344 -8.26 34.24 0.41
N ASP A 345 -9.18 34.15 -0.56
CA ASP A 345 -9.96 35.26 -1.10
C ASP A 345 -11.31 35.49 -0.37
N THR A 346 -11.81 34.48 0.34
CA THR A 346 -13.02 34.56 1.17
C THR A 346 -12.78 34.08 2.61
N ASP A 347 -13.70 34.40 3.55
CA ASP A 347 -13.62 33.88 4.92
C ASP A 347 -13.84 32.36 4.96
N GLU A 348 -14.69 31.82 4.09
CA GLU A 348 -14.90 30.41 3.94
C GLU A 348 -13.63 29.71 3.44
N HIS A 349 -12.94 30.28 2.44
CA HIS A 349 -11.68 29.73 1.92
C HIS A 349 -10.57 29.81 2.97
N ARG A 350 -10.46 30.92 3.71
CA ARG A 350 -9.50 31.02 4.83
C ARG A 350 -9.74 29.97 5.91
N ALA A 351 -11.00 29.64 6.19
CA ALA A 351 -11.34 28.61 7.17
C ALA A 351 -11.00 27.17 6.71
N MET A 352 -10.72 26.98 5.42
CA MET A 352 -10.28 25.69 4.85
C MET A 352 -8.76 25.50 4.90
N ASN A 353 -8.00 26.56 5.08
CA ASN A 353 -6.55 26.60 5.21
C ASN A 353 -6.12 26.59 6.67
#